data_0ff92e9e56b6810970f5f644d5aa4927
#
_entry.id   0ff92e9e56b6810970f5f644d5aa4927
#
_cell.length_a   1.000
_cell.length_b   1.000
_cell.length_c   1.000
_cell.angle_alpha   90.00
_cell.angle_beta   90.00
_cell.angle_gamma   90.00
#
_symmetry.space_group_name_H-M   'P 1'
#
loop_
_entity.id
_entity.type
_entity.pdbx_description
1 polymer ?
#
loop_
_entity_poly.entity_id
_entity_poly.type
_entity_poly.pdbx_seq_one_letter_code
_entity_poly.pdbx_strand_id
1 'polypeptide(L)'
;MKKITALWMVLFALCDAKLIEMTQKQKEDLGIDVAMPTLVEFMQYGPFNGRIVKEHKDIEALSFAYEGIVEEIYVKKNQPIEAGDKLLALASQELLTLQSEYLNALAALEQAQKNLQRDEKLLAGGIISQKRFLESQKEEKRCANTVALLRERLYVGGLNKQALSELQQTRFPKKQVTLYAPFAGVVEEIHVVKGEKAIQAQKLITFAQNGALYVTFEVPLEVAAHISYGDVCSLGTNEASIVSVAKSVSLNSQSVEVRALLNSRDYRVNQIVGLRVRKSIPSGYRVKKSAVVFYQNKPYIFVAKKEGFESVAVVIVSELQEHYTIDAPIYPHDAIATKATSALLGAMEGEDE
;
A
#
# COMPACT_ATOMS: atom_id res chain seq x y z
N MET A 1 28.77 -0.26 9.50
CA MET A 1 29.74 -0.48 10.56
C MET A 1 28.98 -0.95 11.78
N LYS A 2 29.37 -2.06 12.38
CA LYS A 2 28.83 -2.81 13.53
C LYS A 2 27.37 -3.27 13.42
N LYS A 3 27.23 -4.49 12.89
CA LYS A 3 26.05 -5.35 13.01
C LYS A 3 25.87 -5.71 14.49
N ILE A 4 24.75 -5.27 15.07
CA ILE A 4 24.30 -5.78 16.36
C ILE A 4 23.33 -6.91 16.04
N THR A 5 23.85 -8.12 16.00
CA THR A 5 23.07 -9.36 16.08
C THR A 5 22.52 -9.44 17.50
N ALA A 6 21.23 -9.10 17.67
CA ALA A 6 20.50 -9.39 18.89
C ALA A 6 20.29 -10.91 18.96
N LEU A 7 21.19 -11.57 19.65
CA LEU A 7 21.07 -12.95 20.11
C LEU A 7 19.97 -12.97 21.18
N TRP A 8 18.75 -13.32 20.79
CA TRP A 8 17.69 -13.70 21.71
C TRP A 8 18.08 -15.06 22.33
N MET A 9 18.81 -14.98 23.42
CA MET A 9 19.03 -16.09 24.31
C MET A 9 17.73 -16.30 25.09
N VAL A 10 16.85 -17.16 24.55
CA VAL A 10 15.72 -17.69 25.32
C VAL A 10 16.36 -18.48 26.46
N LEU A 11 16.26 -17.94 27.66
CA LEU A 11 16.62 -18.60 28.89
C LEU A 11 15.60 -19.73 29.09
N PHE A 12 15.85 -20.90 28.48
CA PHE A 12 15.22 -22.14 28.89
C PHE A 12 15.59 -22.34 30.35
N ALA A 13 14.67 -21.97 31.26
CA ALA A 13 14.72 -22.46 32.61
C ALA A 13 14.84 -23.99 32.49
N LEU A 14 15.85 -24.56 33.12
CA LEU A 14 16.03 -25.99 33.29
C LEU A 14 14.66 -26.57 33.71
N CYS A 15 13.97 -27.16 32.73
CA CYS A 15 12.71 -27.83 32.94
C CYS A 15 13.12 -29.21 33.41
N ASP A 16 12.73 -29.61 34.62
CA ASP A 16 12.84 -30.97 35.11
C ASP A 16 12.08 -31.89 34.14
N ALA A 17 12.80 -32.38 33.13
CA ALA A 17 12.28 -33.44 32.26
C ALA A 17 12.32 -34.71 33.11
N LYS A 18 11.14 -35.14 33.55
CA LYS A 18 11.00 -36.30 34.42
C LYS A 18 10.71 -37.53 33.58
N LEU A 19 11.51 -38.57 33.73
CA LEU A 19 11.29 -39.85 33.05
C LEU A 19 10.40 -40.72 33.93
N ILE A 20 9.21 -41.04 33.42
CA ILE A 20 8.25 -41.98 34.02
C ILE A 20 8.59 -43.36 33.49
N GLU A 21 9.23 -44.19 34.30
CA GLU A 21 9.60 -45.55 33.91
C GLU A 21 8.35 -46.45 33.79
N MET A 22 8.19 -47.10 32.64
CA MET A 22 7.08 -48.03 32.40
C MET A 22 7.49 -49.19 31.54
N THR A 23 7.09 -50.41 32.00
CA THR A 23 7.23 -51.60 31.19
C THR A 23 6.24 -51.63 30.02
N GLN A 24 6.58 -52.40 28.97
CA GLN A 24 5.68 -52.54 27.80
C GLN A 24 4.28 -53.05 28.18
N LYS A 25 4.20 -53.96 29.15
CA LYS A 25 2.93 -54.47 29.64
C LYS A 25 2.08 -53.40 30.33
N GLN A 26 2.68 -52.53 31.13
CA GLN A 26 1.99 -51.38 31.74
C GLN A 26 1.46 -50.38 30.72
N LYS A 27 2.22 -50.13 29.62
CA LYS A 27 1.75 -49.27 28.54
C LYS A 27 0.49 -49.85 27.85
N GLU A 28 0.45 -51.17 27.63
CA GLU A 28 -0.70 -51.86 27.04
C GLU A 28 -1.90 -51.90 27.98
N ASP A 29 -1.67 -52.20 29.24
CA ASP A 29 -2.72 -52.28 30.28
C ASP A 29 -3.40 -50.91 30.52
N LEU A 30 -2.68 -49.81 30.39
CA LEU A 30 -3.19 -48.45 30.53
C LEU A 30 -3.80 -47.91 29.22
N GLY A 31 -3.67 -48.63 28.10
CA GLY A 31 -4.21 -48.22 26.80
C GLY A 31 -3.61 -46.92 26.28
N ILE A 32 -2.31 -46.72 26.47
CA ILE A 32 -1.64 -45.51 26.01
C ILE A 32 -1.42 -45.57 24.49
N ASP A 33 -2.09 -44.70 23.75
CA ASP A 33 -1.86 -44.51 22.33
C ASP A 33 -0.83 -43.40 22.13
N VAL A 34 0.04 -43.55 21.14
CA VAL A 34 1.01 -42.56 20.76
C VAL A 34 0.80 -42.11 19.31
N ALA A 35 1.13 -40.88 18.99
CA ALA A 35 1.16 -40.35 17.64
C ALA A 35 2.39 -39.47 17.41
N MET A 36 2.84 -39.39 16.16
CA MET A 36 3.91 -38.45 15.79
C MET A 36 3.35 -37.03 15.64
N PRO A 37 4.05 -36.01 16.14
CA PRO A 37 3.69 -34.63 15.93
C PRO A 37 3.90 -34.25 14.44
N THR A 38 3.04 -33.37 13.94
CA THR A 38 3.22 -32.83 12.58
C THR A 38 3.95 -31.52 12.65
N LEU A 39 5.10 -31.40 11.98
CA LEU A 39 5.83 -30.14 11.88
C LEU A 39 4.94 -29.09 11.19
N VAL A 40 4.89 -27.90 11.75
CA VAL A 40 4.13 -26.75 11.23
C VAL A 40 5.10 -25.60 11.02
N GLU A 41 5.24 -25.17 9.78
CA GLU A 41 6.13 -24.07 9.41
C GLU A 41 5.43 -22.70 9.49
N PHE A 42 4.11 -22.69 9.64
CA PHE A 42 3.32 -21.46 9.72
C PHE A 42 2.07 -21.64 10.59
N MET A 43 1.69 -20.55 11.22
CA MET A 43 0.38 -20.37 11.87
C MET A 43 -0.59 -19.73 10.90
N GLN A 44 -1.87 -20.07 11.00
CA GLN A 44 -2.93 -19.54 10.16
C GLN A 44 -4.02 -18.89 11.00
N TYR A 45 -4.31 -17.63 10.71
CA TYR A 45 -5.38 -16.85 11.35
C TYR A 45 -6.50 -16.55 10.35
N GLY A 46 -7.72 -16.50 10.82
CA GLY A 46 -8.91 -16.22 10.01
C GLY A 46 -9.88 -17.41 9.92
N PRO A 47 -10.87 -17.38 9.01
CA PRO A 47 -10.95 -16.48 7.85
C PRO A 47 -11.33 -15.04 8.20
N PHE A 48 -10.85 -14.06 7.41
CA PHE A 48 -11.22 -12.66 7.47
C PHE A 48 -11.83 -12.21 6.15
N ASN A 49 -12.69 -11.19 6.19
CA ASN A 49 -13.22 -10.55 5.01
C ASN A 49 -12.39 -9.28 4.72
N GLY A 50 -11.84 -9.20 3.52
CA GLY A 50 -11.08 -8.05 3.07
C GLY A 50 -11.74 -7.37 1.88
N ARG A 51 -11.45 -6.09 1.69
CA ARG A 51 -11.88 -5.30 0.54
C ARG A 51 -10.67 -4.93 -0.30
N ILE A 52 -10.77 -5.12 -1.60
CA ILE A 52 -9.74 -4.72 -2.55
C ILE A 52 -9.80 -3.21 -2.75
N VAL A 53 -8.66 -2.54 -2.60
CA VAL A 53 -8.52 -1.08 -2.72
C VAL A 53 -7.31 -0.71 -3.59
N LYS A 54 -7.34 0.51 -4.14
CA LYS A 54 -6.16 1.18 -4.71
C LYS A 54 -5.60 2.20 -3.72
N GLU A 55 -4.37 2.63 -3.90
CA GLU A 55 -3.85 3.78 -3.15
C GLU A 55 -4.48 5.09 -3.66
N HIS A 56 -4.68 6.04 -2.75
CA HIS A 56 -5.22 7.36 -3.11
C HIS A 56 -4.32 8.12 -4.09
N LYS A 57 -3.00 7.92 -4.03
CA LYS A 57 -2.04 8.51 -4.98
C LYS A 57 -2.21 8.02 -6.42
N ASP A 58 -2.88 6.87 -6.62
CA ASP A 58 -3.13 6.30 -7.94
C ASP A 58 -4.43 6.82 -8.56
N ILE A 59 -5.17 7.66 -7.83
CA ILE A 59 -6.42 8.29 -8.29
C ILE A 59 -6.19 9.78 -8.41
N GLU A 60 -6.40 10.32 -9.61
CA GLU A 60 -6.32 11.75 -9.87
C GLU A 60 -7.63 12.30 -10.40
N ALA A 61 -7.91 13.55 -10.02
CA ALA A 61 -9.03 14.31 -10.56
C ALA A 61 -8.51 15.40 -11.49
N LEU A 62 -8.95 15.34 -12.75
CA LEU A 62 -8.75 16.44 -13.68
C LEU A 62 -9.73 17.57 -13.34
N SER A 63 -9.21 18.75 -13.12
CA SER A 63 -9.98 19.97 -12.94
C SER A 63 -9.47 21.04 -13.93
N PHE A 64 -10.31 22.05 -14.19
CA PHE A 64 -9.94 23.18 -15.01
C PHE A 64 -9.73 24.43 -14.15
N ALA A 65 -8.66 25.18 -14.44
CA ALA A 65 -8.25 26.31 -13.61
C ALA A 65 -9.15 27.55 -13.77
N TYR A 66 -9.94 27.60 -14.83
CA TYR A 66 -10.80 28.73 -15.21
C TYR A 66 -12.24 28.29 -15.36
N GLU A 67 -13.15 29.23 -15.57
CA GLU A 67 -14.52 28.89 -16.01
C GLU A 67 -14.57 28.58 -17.52
N GLY A 68 -15.48 27.67 -17.90
CA GLY A 68 -15.66 27.33 -19.31
C GLY A 68 -16.91 26.50 -19.54
N ILE A 69 -17.25 26.31 -20.80
CA ILE A 69 -18.37 25.45 -21.22
C ILE A 69 -17.77 24.19 -21.83
N VAL A 70 -18.22 23.02 -21.38
CA VAL A 70 -17.82 21.72 -21.94
C VAL A 70 -18.35 21.59 -23.37
N GLU A 71 -17.48 21.64 -24.37
CA GLU A 71 -17.85 21.53 -25.77
C GLU A 71 -17.89 20.08 -26.25
N GLU A 72 -16.91 19.24 -25.81
CA GLU A 72 -16.81 17.84 -26.22
C GLU A 72 -16.18 16.99 -25.12
N ILE A 73 -16.62 15.74 -25.02
CA ILE A 73 -16.02 14.72 -24.13
C ILE A 73 -15.59 13.56 -25.01
N TYR A 74 -14.30 13.24 -25.04
CA TYR A 74 -13.71 12.25 -25.95
C TYR A 74 -13.60 10.85 -25.34
N VAL A 75 -13.85 10.72 -24.04
CA VAL A 75 -13.68 9.46 -23.30
C VAL A 75 -14.97 9.00 -22.66
N LYS A 76 -15.00 7.71 -22.30
CA LYS A 76 -16.13 7.07 -21.63
C LYS A 76 -15.69 6.50 -20.28
N LYS A 77 -16.64 6.29 -19.38
CA LYS A 77 -16.39 5.59 -18.11
C LYS A 77 -15.83 4.18 -18.38
N ASN A 78 -14.85 3.78 -17.57
CA ASN A 78 -14.10 2.52 -17.67
C ASN A 78 -13.25 2.36 -18.95
N GLN A 79 -13.02 3.43 -19.70
CA GLN A 79 -12.15 3.41 -20.86
C GLN A 79 -10.69 3.47 -20.43
N PRO A 80 -9.80 2.59 -20.96
CA PRO A 80 -8.36 2.76 -20.83
C PRO A 80 -7.90 3.98 -21.62
N ILE A 81 -6.95 4.74 -21.06
CA ILE A 81 -6.35 5.93 -21.65
C ILE A 81 -4.83 5.84 -21.55
N GLU A 82 -4.16 6.44 -22.52
CA GLU A 82 -2.71 6.63 -22.53
C GLU A 82 -2.32 8.08 -22.24
N ALA A 83 -1.10 8.31 -21.83
CA ALA A 83 -0.59 9.67 -21.62
C ALA A 83 -0.66 10.47 -22.94
N GLY A 84 -1.31 11.63 -22.90
CA GLY A 84 -1.52 12.47 -24.06
C GLY A 84 -2.83 12.24 -24.82
N ASP A 85 -3.68 11.29 -24.42
CA ASP A 85 -5.00 11.12 -24.98
C ASP A 85 -5.89 12.34 -24.69
N LYS A 86 -6.75 12.70 -25.65
CA LYS A 86 -7.75 13.78 -25.48
C LYS A 86 -8.83 13.30 -24.51
N LEU A 87 -9.09 14.08 -23.47
CA LEU A 87 -10.12 13.77 -22.47
C LEU A 87 -11.39 14.58 -22.72
N LEU A 88 -11.28 15.90 -22.77
CA LEU A 88 -12.41 16.79 -23.05
C LEU A 88 -11.93 18.12 -23.64
N ALA A 89 -12.83 18.85 -24.29
CA ALA A 89 -12.62 20.20 -24.78
C ALA A 89 -13.56 21.17 -24.06
N LEU A 90 -13.01 22.33 -23.68
CA LEU A 90 -13.72 23.43 -23.03
C LEU A 90 -13.59 24.71 -23.86
N ALA A 91 -14.65 25.51 -23.90
CA ALA A 91 -14.56 26.88 -24.36
C ALA A 91 -14.50 27.82 -23.15
N SER A 92 -13.46 28.64 -23.05
CA SER A 92 -13.27 29.59 -21.96
C SER A 92 -12.98 30.98 -22.48
N GLN A 93 -13.83 31.93 -22.08
CA GLN A 93 -13.64 33.34 -22.42
C GLN A 93 -12.44 33.94 -21.69
N GLU A 94 -12.22 33.53 -20.44
CA GLU A 94 -11.06 33.97 -19.64
C GLU A 94 -9.76 33.53 -20.29
N LEU A 95 -9.70 32.27 -20.75
CA LEU A 95 -8.51 31.74 -21.43
C LEU A 95 -8.25 32.46 -22.78
N LEU A 96 -9.30 32.82 -23.49
CA LEU A 96 -9.19 33.63 -24.73
C LEU A 96 -8.58 35.01 -24.43
N THR A 97 -9.03 35.68 -23.36
CA THR A 97 -8.50 36.96 -22.91
C THR A 97 -7.03 36.82 -22.52
N LEU A 98 -6.66 35.79 -21.75
CA LEU A 98 -5.30 35.53 -21.34
C LEU A 98 -4.34 35.27 -22.52
N GLN A 99 -4.80 34.58 -23.57
CA GLN A 99 -4.03 34.40 -24.80
C GLN A 99 -3.77 35.74 -25.50
N SER A 100 -4.79 36.61 -25.52
CA SER A 100 -4.68 37.95 -26.12
C SER A 100 -3.69 38.82 -25.33
N GLU A 101 -3.75 38.82 -24.01
CA GLU A 101 -2.76 39.49 -23.14
C GLU A 101 -1.34 38.98 -23.37
N TYR A 102 -1.17 37.66 -23.50
CA TYR A 102 0.14 37.07 -23.80
C TYR A 102 0.69 37.53 -25.15
N LEU A 103 -0.12 37.56 -26.19
CA LEU A 103 0.30 38.08 -27.53
C LEU A 103 0.68 39.56 -27.50
N ASN A 104 -0.05 40.39 -26.74
CA ASN A 104 0.27 41.80 -26.55
C ASN A 104 1.62 41.96 -25.80
N ALA A 105 1.83 41.15 -24.75
CA ALA A 105 3.07 41.16 -24.00
C ALA A 105 4.29 40.71 -24.87
N LEU A 106 4.08 39.73 -25.76
CA LEU A 106 5.11 39.32 -26.72
C LEU A 106 5.47 40.45 -27.68
N ALA A 107 4.47 41.17 -28.21
CA ALA A 107 4.74 42.31 -29.10
C ALA A 107 5.49 43.44 -28.38
N ALA A 108 5.12 43.71 -27.11
CA ALA A 108 5.86 44.68 -26.28
C ALA A 108 7.30 44.25 -26.01
N LEU A 109 7.55 42.95 -25.74
CA LEU A 109 8.89 42.41 -25.57
C LEU A 109 9.73 42.54 -26.86
N GLU A 110 9.18 42.17 -28.02
CA GLU A 110 9.82 42.30 -29.31
C GLU A 110 10.25 43.78 -29.60
N GLN A 111 9.37 44.74 -29.25
CA GLN A 111 9.68 46.16 -29.40
C GLN A 111 10.77 46.62 -28.41
N ALA A 112 10.70 46.20 -27.15
CA ALA A 112 11.70 46.52 -26.14
C ALA A 112 13.11 45.97 -26.51
N GLN A 113 13.15 44.73 -27.02
CA GLN A 113 14.40 44.12 -27.51
C GLN A 113 15.01 44.90 -28.68
N LYS A 114 14.20 45.33 -29.67
CA LYS A 114 14.68 46.17 -30.77
C LYS A 114 15.23 47.52 -30.27
N ASN A 115 14.54 48.14 -29.29
CA ASN A 115 14.99 49.38 -28.67
C ASN A 115 16.30 49.19 -27.93
N LEU A 116 16.42 48.14 -27.13
CA LEU A 116 17.66 47.82 -26.39
C LEU A 116 18.84 47.60 -27.36
N GLN A 117 18.65 46.80 -28.41
CA GLN A 117 19.66 46.53 -29.41
C GLN A 117 20.13 47.82 -30.15
N ARG A 118 19.20 48.75 -30.45
CA ARG A 118 19.52 50.04 -31.01
C ARG A 118 20.31 50.90 -30.01
N ASP A 119 19.85 51.00 -28.76
CA ASP A 119 20.45 51.83 -27.72
C ASP A 119 21.84 51.31 -27.32
N GLU A 120 22.09 49.99 -27.39
CA GLU A 120 23.42 49.40 -27.23
C GLU A 120 24.43 49.89 -28.26
N LYS A 121 24.01 49.91 -29.55
CA LYS A 121 24.86 50.44 -30.63
C LYS A 121 25.13 51.93 -30.50
N LEU A 122 24.13 52.71 -30.06
CA LEU A 122 24.27 54.15 -29.84
C LEU A 122 25.16 54.49 -28.64
N LEU A 123 25.10 53.67 -27.58
CA LEU A 123 26.02 53.82 -26.44
C LEU A 123 27.46 53.53 -26.83
N ALA A 124 27.71 52.45 -27.59
CA ALA A 124 29.02 52.11 -28.10
C ALA A 124 29.63 53.21 -28.99
N GLY A 125 28.77 53.96 -29.72
CA GLY A 125 29.14 55.15 -30.50
C GLY A 125 29.23 56.43 -29.68
N GLY A 126 28.99 56.43 -28.36
CA GLY A 126 29.00 57.61 -27.50
C GLY A 126 27.87 58.61 -27.73
N ILE A 127 26.79 58.17 -28.40
CA ILE A 127 25.65 59.03 -28.80
C ILE A 127 24.60 59.18 -27.67
N ILE A 128 24.44 58.16 -26.81
CA ILE A 128 23.52 58.21 -25.70
C ILE A 128 24.24 57.99 -24.36
N SER A 129 23.56 58.42 -23.27
CA SER A 129 24.11 58.25 -21.93
C SER A 129 23.90 56.81 -21.42
N GLN A 130 24.79 56.40 -20.50
CA GLN A 130 24.65 55.12 -19.75
C GLN A 130 23.29 54.99 -19.10
N LYS A 131 22.75 56.07 -18.54
CA LYS A 131 21.40 56.07 -17.90
C LYS A 131 20.32 55.62 -18.87
N ARG A 132 20.29 56.14 -20.08
CA ARG A 132 19.31 55.78 -21.12
C ARG A 132 19.41 54.31 -21.52
N PHE A 133 20.60 53.76 -21.70
CA PHE A 133 20.82 52.36 -21.98
C PHE A 133 20.28 51.46 -20.84
N LEU A 134 20.58 51.82 -19.58
CA LEU A 134 20.04 51.09 -18.43
C LEU A 134 18.50 51.15 -18.34
N GLU A 135 17.87 52.23 -18.76
CA GLU A 135 16.42 52.36 -18.88
C GLU A 135 15.84 51.38 -19.91
N SER A 136 16.44 51.27 -21.11
CA SER A 136 16.04 50.31 -22.13
C SER A 136 16.23 48.86 -21.67
N GLN A 137 17.33 48.56 -20.98
CA GLN A 137 17.61 47.25 -20.42
C GLN A 137 16.56 46.86 -19.35
N LYS A 138 16.22 47.82 -18.47
CA LYS A 138 15.19 47.60 -17.44
C LYS A 138 13.82 47.36 -18.06
N GLU A 139 13.46 48.06 -19.12
CA GLU A 139 12.19 47.92 -19.82
C GLU A 139 12.09 46.54 -20.53
N GLU A 140 13.16 46.12 -21.23
CA GLU A 140 13.22 44.79 -21.84
C GLU A 140 12.99 43.69 -20.78
N LYS A 141 13.72 43.77 -19.67
CA LYS A 141 13.59 42.80 -18.56
C LYS A 141 12.19 42.78 -17.96
N ARG A 142 11.54 43.94 -17.82
CA ARG A 142 10.15 44.07 -17.36
C ARG A 142 9.18 43.33 -18.31
N CYS A 143 9.31 43.56 -19.62
CA CYS A 143 8.49 42.91 -20.64
C CYS A 143 8.75 41.39 -20.66
N ALA A 144 10.00 40.95 -20.57
CA ALA A 144 10.35 39.54 -20.51
C ALA A 144 9.70 38.82 -19.30
N ASN A 145 9.73 39.46 -18.13
CA ASN A 145 9.06 38.91 -16.93
C ASN A 145 7.54 38.81 -17.11
N THR A 146 6.90 39.79 -17.75
CA THR A 146 5.46 39.77 -18.03
C THR A 146 5.11 38.61 -18.97
N VAL A 147 5.88 38.41 -20.04
CA VAL A 147 5.69 37.27 -20.97
C VAL A 147 5.84 35.93 -20.22
N ALA A 148 6.88 35.82 -19.38
CA ALA A 148 7.08 34.60 -18.58
C ALA A 148 5.91 34.31 -17.67
N LEU A 149 5.40 35.29 -16.94
CA LEU A 149 4.22 35.14 -16.05
C LEU A 149 2.98 34.70 -16.82
N LEU A 150 2.67 35.36 -17.91
CA LEU A 150 1.48 35.03 -18.72
C LEU A 150 1.60 33.64 -19.35
N ARG A 151 2.79 33.23 -19.76
CA ARG A 151 3.07 31.89 -20.25
C ARG A 151 2.75 30.81 -19.20
N GLU A 152 3.21 31.00 -17.96
CA GLU A 152 2.92 30.07 -16.87
C GLU A 152 1.41 30.00 -16.56
N ARG A 153 0.73 31.13 -16.59
CA ARG A 153 -0.73 31.16 -16.44
C ARG A 153 -1.45 30.38 -17.55
N LEU A 154 -0.97 30.44 -18.79
CA LEU A 154 -1.51 29.66 -19.91
C LEU A 154 -1.28 28.15 -19.74
N TYR A 155 -0.11 27.74 -19.20
CA TYR A 155 0.14 26.34 -18.87
C TYR A 155 -0.82 25.82 -17.77
N VAL A 156 -1.00 26.60 -16.71
CA VAL A 156 -1.99 26.31 -15.66
C VAL A 156 -3.41 26.20 -16.25
N GLY A 157 -3.72 27.00 -17.26
CA GLY A 157 -4.97 26.95 -18.03
C GLY A 157 -5.10 25.77 -19.01
N GLY A 158 -4.16 24.83 -19.00
CA GLY A 158 -4.23 23.61 -19.79
C GLY A 158 -3.63 23.71 -21.21
N LEU A 159 -3.03 24.85 -21.59
CA LEU A 159 -2.28 24.91 -22.86
C LEU A 159 -0.99 24.09 -22.71
N ASN A 160 -0.78 23.16 -23.61
CA ASN A 160 0.49 22.45 -23.70
C ASN A 160 1.53 23.24 -24.53
N LYS A 161 2.77 22.78 -24.56
CA LYS A 161 3.86 23.43 -25.31
C LYS A 161 3.54 23.60 -26.80
N GLN A 162 2.86 22.63 -27.41
CA GLN A 162 2.49 22.65 -28.81
C GLN A 162 1.44 23.75 -29.09
N ALA A 163 0.38 23.81 -28.28
CA ALA A 163 -0.67 24.84 -28.41
C ALA A 163 -0.11 26.25 -28.19
N LEU A 164 0.83 26.41 -27.26
CA LEU A 164 1.50 27.69 -27.04
C LEU A 164 2.39 28.09 -28.22
N SER A 165 3.13 27.15 -28.80
CA SER A 165 3.94 27.40 -30.01
C SER A 165 3.05 27.77 -31.20
N GLU A 166 1.94 27.08 -31.39
CA GLU A 166 0.96 27.43 -32.42
C GLU A 166 0.39 28.84 -32.21
N LEU A 167 0.03 29.22 -30.98
CA LEU A 167 -0.42 30.57 -30.64
C LEU A 167 0.62 31.64 -30.98
N GLN A 168 1.91 31.37 -30.68
CA GLN A 168 2.99 32.28 -30.98
C GLN A 168 3.20 32.48 -32.49
N GLN A 169 3.09 31.39 -33.26
CA GLN A 169 3.28 31.43 -34.73
C GLN A 169 2.11 32.05 -35.45
N THR A 170 0.90 31.62 -35.11
CA THR A 170 -0.35 32.06 -35.81
C THR A 170 -0.79 33.45 -35.36
N ARG A 171 -0.45 33.84 -34.12
CA ARG A 171 -0.98 35.06 -33.46
C ARG A 171 -2.50 35.06 -33.34
N PHE A 172 -3.12 33.88 -33.39
CA PHE A 172 -4.56 33.75 -33.35
C PHE A 172 -5.05 33.01 -32.09
N PRO A 173 -5.69 33.72 -31.13
CA PRO A 173 -6.20 33.11 -29.92
C PRO A 173 -7.36 32.17 -30.21
N LYS A 174 -7.44 31.04 -29.52
CA LYS A 174 -8.53 30.06 -29.61
C LYS A 174 -9.30 30.02 -28.28
N LYS A 175 -10.65 30.11 -28.39
CA LYS A 175 -11.50 29.96 -27.19
C LYS A 175 -11.52 28.55 -26.64
N GLN A 176 -11.26 27.55 -27.50
CA GLN A 176 -11.30 26.14 -27.15
C GLN A 176 -9.92 25.66 -26.66
N VAL A 177 -9.93 24.98 -25.52
CA VAL A 177 -8.79 24.25 -24.98
C VAL A 177 -9.14 22.77 -24.85
N THR A 178 -8.21 21.92 -25.25
CA THR A 178 -8.34 20.47 -25.05
C THR A 178 -7.47 20.06 -23.85
N LEU A 179 -8.09 19.36 -22.90
CA LEU A 179 -7.39 18.76 -21.78
C LEU A 179 -7.01 17.33 -22.14
N TYR A 180 -5.78 16.96 -21.76
CA TYR A 180 -5.16 15.69 -22.12
C TYR A 180 -4.87 14.87 -20.85
N ALA A 181 -4.78 13.54 -21.03
CA ALA A 181 -4.38 12.63 -19.96
C ALA A 181 -2.90 12.84 -19.59
N PRO A 182 -2.57 13.08 -18.32
CA PRO A 182 -1.18 13.26 -17.88
C PRO A 182 -0.41 11.93 -17.81
N PHE A 183 -1.10 10.79 -17.67
CA PHE A 183 -0.51 9.44 -17.59
C PHE A 183 -1.48 8.38 -18.12
N ALA A 184 -0.98 7.16 -18.29
CA ALA A 184 -1.78 6.00 -18.71
C ALA A 184 -2.59 5.44 -17.54
N GLY A 185 -3.87 5.12 -17.78
CA GLY A 185 -4.76 4.64 -16.73
C GLY A 185 -6.15 4.24 -17.24
N VAL A 186 -7.14 4.36 -16.37
CA VAL A 186 -8.55 4.08 -16.68
C VAL A 186 -9.42 5.22 -16.18
N VAL A 187 -10.37 5.70 -16.99
CA VAL A 187 -11.37 6.69 -16.60
C VAL A 187 -12.33 6.06 -15.59
N GLU A 188 -12.33 6.53 -14.35
CA GLU A 188 -13.23 6.01 -13.31
C GLU A 188 -14.59 6.68 -13.35
N GLU A 189 -14.62 8.02 -13.49
CA GLU A 189 -15.85 8.78 -13.46
C GLU A 189 -15.74 10.08 -14.27
N ILE A 190 -16.81 10.46 -14.92
CA ILE A 190 -16.97 11.73 -15.64
C ILE A 190 -18.04 12.51 -14.89
N HIS A 191 -17.67 13.70 -14.37
CA HIS A 191 -18.53 14.51 -13.49
C HIS A 191 -19.27 15.64 -14.22
N VAL A 192 -19.09 15.76 -15.53
CA VAL A 192 -19.68 16.82 -16.35
C VAL A 192 -20.33 16.24 -17.60
N VAL A 193 -21.25 17.01 -18.19
CA VAL A 193 -21.89 16.68 -19.45
C VAL A 193 -21.60 17.75 -20.51
N LYS A 194 -21.73 17.39 -21.79
CA LYS A 194 -21.60 18.34 -22.91
C LYS A 194 -22.59 19.46 -22.76
N GLY A 195 -22.14 20.72 -22.93
CA GLY A 195 -22.92 21.94 -22.78
C GLY A 195 -22.98 22.49 -21.34
N GLU A 196 -22.47 21.74 -20.35
CA GLU A 196 -22.45 22.19 -18.96
C GLU A 196 -21.39 23.28 -18.75
N LYS A 197 -21.72 24.27 -17.89
CA LYS A 197 -20.75 25.26 -17.43
C LYS A 197 -19.91 24.68 -16.32
N ALA A 198 -18.63 24.46 -16.60
CA ALA A 198 -17.63 24.11 -15.59
C ALA A 198 -17.17 25.37 -14.85
N ILE A 199 -17.22 25.35 -13.53
CA ILE A 199 -16.69 26.42 -12.69
C ILE A 199 -15.21 26.19 -12.37
N GLN A 200 -14.53 27.22 -11.89
CA GLN A 200 -13.12 27.16 -11.50
C GLN A 200 -12.87 26.04 -10.51
N ALA A 201 -11.82 25.23 -10.76
CA ALA A 201 -11.38 24.10 -9.94
C ALA A 201 -12.41 22.98 -9.76
N GLN A 202 -13.51 22.96 -10.53
CA GLN A 202 -14.46 21.86 -10.54
C GLN A 202 -13.78 20.60 -11.03
N LYS A 203 -14.05 19.48 -10.35
CA LYS A 203 -13.66 18.15 -10.77
C LYS A 203 -14.43 17.76 -12.03
N LEU A 204 -13.72 17.47 -13.12
CA LEU A 204 -14.32 17.15 -14.43
C LEU A 204 -14.28 15.65 -14.70
N ILE A 205 -13.13 15.03 -14.53
CA ILE A 205 -12.92 13.60 -14.76
C ILE A 205 -12.04 13.05 -13.63
N THR A 206 -12.40 11.89 -13.12
CA THR A 206 -11.55 11.10 -12.22
C THR A 206 -10.98 9.92 -12.99
N PHE A 207 -9.70 9.70 -12.91
CA PHE A 207 -9.02 8.57 -13.53
C PHE A 207 -7.97 7.98 -12.59
N ALA A 208 -7.74 6.69 -12.74
CA ALA A 208 -6.84 5.93 -11.90
C ALA A 208 -5.70 5.35 -12.73
N GLN A 209 -4.49 5.48 -12.22
CA GLN A 209 -3.35 4.77 -12.79
C GLN A 209 -3.54 3.26 -12.67
N ASN A 210 -2.86 2.49 -13.52
CA ASN A 210 -2.72 1.05 -13.38
C ASN A 210 -1.74 0.72 -12.27
N GLY A 211 -2.09 1.11 -11.03
CA GLY A 211 -1.30 0.91 -9.82
C GLY A 211 -1.44 -0.49 -9.23
N ALA A 212 -0.74 -0.71 -8.13
CA ALA A 212 -0.85 -1.92 -7.33
C ALA A 212 -2.22 -2.00 -6.64
N LEU A 213 -2.75 -3.20 -6.52
CA LEU A 213 -3.95 -3.48 -5.74
C LEU A 213 -3.55 -3.91 -4.33
N TYR A 214 -4.35 -3.50 -3.38
CA TYR A 214 -4.20 -3.87 -1.98
C TYR A 214 -5.49 -4.52 -1.49
N VAL A 215 -5.37 -5.36 -0.49
CA VAL A 215 -6.52 -5.80 0.30
C VAL A 215 -6.43 -5.18 1.70
N THR A 216 -7.51 -4.51 2.12
CA THR A 216 -7.66 -4.03 3.50
C THR A 216 -8.67 -4.93 4.22
N PHE A 217 -8.35 -5.32 5.44
CA PHE A 217 -9.19 -6.16 6.28
C PHE A 217 -8.96 -5.83 7.76
N GLU A 218 -9.93 -6.19 8.58
CA GLU A 218 -9.86 -5.97 10.02
C GLU A 218 -9.62 -7.28 10.76
N VAL A 219 -8.78 -7.22 11.78
CA VAL A 219 -8.47 -8.36 12.65
C VAL A 219 -8.68 -7.97 14.11
N PRO A 220 -9.09 -8.92 14.98
CA PRO A 220 -9.13 -8.70 16.42
C PRO A 220 -7.78 -8.25 16.98
N LEU A 221 -7.77 -7.45 18.04
CA LEU A 221 -6.55 -6.92 18.66
C LEU A 221 -5.57 -8.04 19.06
N GLU A 222 -6.08 -9.15 19.57
CA GLU A 222 -5.27 -10.31 19.93
C GLU A 222 -4.52 -10.90 18.74
N VAL A 223 -5.19 -11.01 17.59
CA VAL A 223 -4.59 -11.50 16.35
C VAL A 223 -3.58 -10.49 15.79
N ALA A 224 -3.90 -9.19 15.88
CA ALA A 224 -3.02 -8.11 15.42
C ALA A 224 -1.65 -8.13 16.13
N ALA A 225 -1.60 -8.52 17.40
CA ALA A 225 -0.34 -8.66 18.15
C ALA A 225 0.61 -9.72 17.56
N HIS A 226 0.07 -10.66 16.81
CA HIS A 226 0.82 -11.74 16.17
C HIS A 226 1.12 -11.51 14.69
N ILE A 227 0.51 -10.51 14.06
CA ILE A 227 0.71 -10.19 12.63
C ILE A 227 1.79 -9.13 12.49
N SER A 228 2.66 -9.31 11.50
CA SER A 228 3.79 -8.41 11.24
C SER A 228 3.90 -8.04 9.77
N TYR A 229 4.64 -6.97 9.50
CA TYR A 229 5.05 -6.61 8.14
C TYR A 229 5.77 -7.80 7.47
N GLY A 230 5.40 -8.11 6.24
CA GLY A 230 5.96 -9.20 5.45
C GLY A 230 5.25 -10.54 5.61
N ASP A 231 4.33 -10.70 6.59
CA ASP A 231 3.49 -11.90 6.67
C ASP A 231 2.63 -12.05 5.42
N VAL A 232 2.26 -13.28 5.09
CA VAL A 232 1.55 -13.60 3.84
C VAL A 232 0.06 -13.83 4.10
N CYS A 233 -0.78 -13.21 3.29
CA CYS A 233 -2.21 -13.49 3.23
C CYS A 233 -2.51 -14.40 2.04
N SER A 234 -3.26 -15.48 2.25
CA SER A 234 -3.77 -16.33 1.17
C SER A 234 -5.21 -15.96 0.82
N LEU A 235 -5.46 -15.69 -0.48
CA LEU A 235 -6.77 -15.33 -1.05
C LEU A 235 -7.13 -16.37 -2.13
N GLY A 236 -7.64 -17.51 -1.73
CA GLY A 236 -7.80 -18.66 -2.63
C GLY A 236 -6.46 -19.15 -3.14
N THR A 237 -6.22 -19.04 -4.45
CA THR A 237 -4.95 -19.41 -5.11
C THR A 237 -3.92 -18.29 -5.14
N ASN A 238 -4.32 -17.05 -4.84
CA ASN A 238 -3.45 -15.87 -4.87
C ASN A 238 -2.92 -15.53 -3.48
N GLU A 239 -1.83 -14.79 -3.46
CA GLU A 239 -1.17 -14.34 -2.23
C GLU A 239 -1.05 -12.81 -2.21
N ALA A 240 -1.03 -12.27 -1.00
CA ALA A 240 -0.74 -10.87 -0.73
C ALA A 240 0.25 -10.78 0.43
N SER A 241 1.14 -9.78 0.39
CA SER A 241 2.11 -9.53 1.45
C SER A 241 1.65 -8.38 2.34
N ILE A 242 1.65 -8.55 3.65
CA ILE A 242 1.27 -7.51 4.60
C ILE A 242 2.26 -6.36 4.54
N VAL A 243 1.76 -5.17 4.22
CA VAL A 243 2.56 -3.94 4.11
C VAL A 243 2.28 -2.94 5.21
N SER A 244 1.18 -3.11 5.95
CA SER A 244 0.85 -2.24 7.07
C SER A 244 -0.10 -2.93 8.05
N VAL A 245 0.16 -2.72 9.35
CA VAL A 245 -0.74 -3.03 10.46
C VAL A 245 -0.97 -1.74 11.20
N ALA A 246 -2.22 -1.29 11.33
CA ALA A 246 -2.54 -0.04 12.01
C ALA A 246 -2.14 -0.10 13.48
N LYS A 247 -1.66 1.03 14.01
CA LYS A 247 -1.36 1.18 15.44
C LYS A 247 -2.57 1.65 16.26
N SER A 248 -3.66 1.99 15.59
CA SER A 248 -4.92 2.41 16.19
C SER A 248 -5.95 1.31 16.08
N VAL A 249 -6.84 1.24 17.05
CA VAL A 249 -7.98 0.33 17.09
C VAL A 249 -9.22 1.09 16.62
N SER A 250 -10.05 0.47 15.79
CA SER A 250 -11.34 0.99 15.38
C SER A 250 -12.27 1.13 16.60
N LEU A 251 -12.84 2.31 16.81
CA LEU A 251 -13.73 2.57 17.96
C LEU A 251 -14.99 1.71 17.93
N ASN A 252 -15.49 1.36 16.73
CA ASN A 252 -16.76 0.64 16.59
C ASN A 252 -16.59 -0.88 16.66
N SER A 253 -15.53 -1.43 16.11
CA SER A 253 -15.32 -2.87 15.95
C SER A 253 -14.28 -3.45 16.91
N GLN A 254 -13.55 -2.61 17.65
CA GLN A 254 -12.40 -3.02 18.49
C GLN A 254 -11.40 -3.89 17.71
N SER A 255 -11.26 -3.60 16.42
CA SER A 255 -10.37 -4.30 15.49
C SER A 255 -9.25 -3.40 14.98
N VAL A 256 -8.21 -4.02 14.46
CA VAL A 256 -7.04 -3.37 13.87
C VAL A 256 -7.10 -3.55 12.35
N GLU A 257 -6.96 -2.45 11.61
CA GLU A 257 -6.88 -2.52 10.16
C GLU A 257 -5.51 -3.04 9.72
N VAL A 258 -5.55 -4.00 8.82
CA VAL A 258 -4.37 -4.58 8.17
C VAL A 258 -4.48 -4.36 6.67
N ARG A 259 -3.36 -4.00 6.05
CA ARG A 259 -3.27 -3.80 4.60
C ARG A 259 -2.20 -4.69 4.01
N ALA A 260 -2.54 -5.42 2.94
CA ALA A 260 -1.61 -6.27 2.22
C ALA A 260 -1.59 -5.95 0.72
N LEU A 261 -0.40 -5.99 0.14
CA LEU A 261 -0.14 -5.80 -1.29
C LEU A 261 -0.46 -7.09 -2.04
N LEU A 262 -1.33 -7.02 -3.04
CA LEU A 262 -1.68 -8.15 -3.90
C LEU A 262 -0.63 -8.38 -4.97
N ASN A 263 -0.27 -9.64 -5.18
CA ASN A 263 0.64 -10.07 -6.25
C ASN A 263 -0.07 -10.29 -7.60
N SER A 264 -1.42 -10.27 -7.62
CA SER A 264 -2.24 -10.45 -8.82
C SER A 264 -3.08 -9.21 -9.12
N ARG A 265 -3.36 -8.98 -10.42
CA ARG A 265 -4.24 -7.92 -10.92
C ARG A 265 -5.65 -8.42 -11.29
N ASP A 266 -5.98 -9.67 -11.00
CA ASP A 266 -7.25 -10.30 -11.39
C ASP A 266 -8.46 -9.82 -10.55
N TYR A 267 -8.19 -9.01 -9.53
CA TYR A 267 -9.20 -8.48 -8.63
C TYR A 267 -9.72 -7.12 -9.10
N ARG A 268 -10.96 -6.83 -8.72
CA ARG A 268 -11.60 -5.53 -8.97
C ARG A 268 -11.61 -4.68 -7.70
N VAL A 269 -11.43 -3.39 -7.84
CA VAL A 269 -11.57 -2.44 -6.73
C VAL A 269 -12.96 -2.57 -6.11
N ASN A 270 -13.04 -2.49 -4.79
CA ASN A 270 -14.24 -2.72 -3.96
C ASN A 270 -14.75 -4.18 -3.92
N GLN A 271 -14.09 -5.13 -4.58
CA GLN A 271 -14.41 -6.54 -4.42
C GLN A 271 -14.15 -6.99 -2.97
N ILE A 272 -15.10 -7.75 -2.40
CA ILE A 272 -14.93 -8.40 -1.09
C ILE A 272 -14.36 -9.79 -1.32
N VAL A 273 -13.34 -10.15 -0.56
CA VAL A 273 -12.63 -11.42 -0.66
C VAL A 273 -12.43 -12.04 0.72
N GLY A 274 -12.57 -13.35 0.81
CA GLY A 274 -12.16 -14.11 1.99
C GLY A 274 -10.67 -14.37 1.97
N LEU A 275 -9.99 -14.15 3.10
CA LEU A 275 -8.56 -14.37 3.21
C LEU A 275 -8.17 -14.99 4.55
N ARG A 276 -6.97 -15.58 4.60
CA ARG A 276 -6.32 -16.06 5.81
C ARG A 276 -4.90 -15.54 5.88
N VAL A 277 -4.47 -15.15 7.07
CA VAL A 277 -3.09 -14.72 7.31
C VAL A 277 -2.24 -15.93 7.69
N ARG A 278 -1.10 -16.09 7.03
CA ARG A 278 -0.08 -17.09 7.37
C ARG A 278 1.13 -16.38 7.94
N LYS A 279 1.49 -16.74 9.17
CA LYS A 279 2.71 -16.29 9.82
C LYS A 279 3.70 -17.44 9.86
N SER A 280 4.88 -17.25 9.34
CA SER A 280 5.98 -18.20 9.50
C SER A 280 6.41 -18.29 10.96
N ILE A 281 6.59 -19.49 11.46
CA ILE A 281 7.12 -19.78 12.80
C ILE A 281 8.40 -20.60 12.65
N PRO A 282 9.43 -20.33 13.49
CA PRO A 282 10.74 -21.01 13.36
C PRO A 282 10.65 -22.52 13.55
N SER A 283 9.79 -22.97 14.46
CA SER A 283 9.47 -24.38 14.71
C SER A 283 8.13 -24.43 15.44
N GLY A 284 7.28 -25.35 15.04
CA GLY A 284 6.02 -25.63 15.73
C GLY A 284 5.55 -27.03 15.42
N TYR A 285 4.91 -27.66 16.38
CA TYR A 285 4.38 -28.99 16.22
C TYR A 285 2.87 -28.99 16.46
N ARG A 286 2.12 -29.56 15.53
CA ARG A 286 0.69 -29.81 15.72
C ARG A 286 0.51 -31.10 16.45
N VAL A 287 -0.17 -31.03 17.60
CA VAL A 287 -0.51 -32.19 18.46
C VAL A 287 -2.00 -32.18 18.77
N LYS A 288 -2.59 -33.35 19.04
CA LYS A 288 -3.99 -33.43 19.49
C LYS A 288 -4.14 -32.73 20.84
N LYS A 289 -5.27 -32.10 21.12
CA LYS A 289 -5.56 -31.51 22.44
C LYS A 289 -5.41 -32.51 23.58
N SER A 290 -5.79 -33.77 23.36
CA SER A 290 -5.67 -34.86 24.33
C SER A 290 -4.22 -35.25 24.67
N ALA A 291 -3.24 -34.80 23.87
CA ALA A 291 -1.81 -35.04 24.15
C ALA A 291 -1.22 -34.03 25.13
N VAL A 292 -1.89 -32.89 25.36
CA VAL A 292 -1.40 -31.83 26.24
C VAL A 292 -2.11 -31.93 27.58
N VAL A 293 -1.36 -32.00 28.67
CA VAL A 293 -1.86 -31.98 30.05
C VAL A 293 -1.37 -30.72 30.75
N PHE A 294 -2.12 -30.28 31.74
CA PHE A 294 -1.76 -29.12 32.54
C PHE A 294 -1.36 -29.57 33.96
N TYR A 295 -0.14 -29.26 34.36
CA TYR A 295 0.36 -29.48 35.71
C TYR A 295 0.87 -28.14 36.28
N GLN A 296 0.41 -27.77 37.47
CA GLN A 296 0.74 -26.49 38.13
C GLN A 296 0.59 -25.27 37.17
N ASN A 297 -0.48 -25.28 36.40
CA ASN A 297 -0.80 -24.22 35.40
C ASN A 297 0.19 -24.10 34.22
N LYS A 298 1.01 -25.14 33.99
CA LYS A 298 1.93 -25.22 32.84
C LYS A 298 1.52 -26.40 31.94
N PRO A 299 1.56 -26.24 30.61
CA PRO A 299 1.26 -27.33 29.68
C PRO A 299 2.48 -28.23 29.47
N TYR A 300 2.22 -29.54 29.47
CA TYR A 300 3.19 -30.61 29.24
C TYR A 300 2.69 -31.60 28.20
N ILE A 301 3.61 -32.28 27.55
CA ILE A 301 3.39 -33.46 26.72
C ILE A 301 4.27 -34.59 27.22
N PHE A 302 3.89 -35.85 26.92
CA PHE A 302 4.69 -37.03 27.25
C PHE A 302 5.29 -37.64 25.99
N VAL A 303 6.61 -37.62 25.88
CA VAL A 303 7.37 -38.17 24.76
C VAL A 303 7.76 -39.61 25.06
N ALA A 304 7.44 -40.55 24.19
CA ALA A 304 7.77 -41.95 24.36
C ALA A 304 9.30 -42.19 24.24
N LYS A 305 9.86 -42.84 25.21
CA LYS A 305 11.27 -43.30 25.25
C LYS A 305 11.31 -44.83 25.39
N LYS A 306 12.50 -45.44 25.28
CA LYS A 306 12.66 -46.89 25.42
C LYS A 306 12.18 -47.40 26.78
N GLU A 307 12.45 -46.65 27.85
CA GLU A 307 12.22 -47.05 29.24
C GLU A 307 10.89 -46.47 29.83
N GLY A 308 10.14 -45.68 29.06
CA GLY A 308 8.93 -45.08 29.58
C GLY A 308 8.48 -43.86 28.78
N PHE A 309 8.05 -42.80 29.47
CA PHE A 309 7.67 -41.52 28.90
C PHE A 309 8.40 -40.39 29.60
N GLU A 310 8.88 -39.44 28.82
CA GLU A 310 9.53 -38.22 29.30
C GLU A 310 8.56 -37.06 29.28
N SER A 311 8.35 -36.37 30.42
CA SER A 311 7.53 -35.16 30.46
C SER A 311 8.31 -33.99 29.88
N VAL A 312 7.72 -33.30 28.91
CA VAL A 312 8.34 -32.13 28.26
C VAL A 312 7.38 -30.94 28.39
N ALA A 313 7.85 -29.87 29.02
CA ALA A 313 7.10 -28.63 29.10
C ALA A 313 7.01 -28.00 27.70
N VAL A 314 5.86 -27.46 27.35
CA VAL A 314 5.59 -26.88 26.04
C VAL A 314 5.04 -25.47 26.15
N VAL A 315 5.14 -24.71 25.08
CA VAL A 315 4.46 -23.43 24.95
C VAL A 315 3.35 -23.61 23.92
N ILE A 316 2.10 -23.36 24.31
CA ILE A 316 0.98 -23.36 23.36
C ILE A 316 1.04 -22.09 22.56
N VAL A 317 1.32 -22.21 21.26
CA VAL A 317 1.44 -21.09 20.33
C VAL A 317 0.09 -20.74 19.70
N SER A 318 -0.76 -21.75 19.41
CA SER A 318 -2.16 -21.55 18.99
C SER A 318 -3.05 -22.73 19.34
N GLU A 319 -4.32 -22.44 19.45
CA GLU A 319 -5.40 -23.41 19.68
C GLU A 319 -6.30 -23.52 18.46
N LEU A 320 -6.53 -24.74 17.99
CA LEU A 320 -7.47 -25.10 16.93
C LEU A 320 -8.57 -26.02 17.54
N GLN A 321 -9.62 -26.30 16.78
CA GLN A 321 -10.76 -27.09 17.32
C GLN A 321 -10.32 -28.40 17.99
N GLU A 322 -9.45 -29.20 17.36
CA GLU A 322 -9.03 -30.51 17.87
C GLU A 322 -7.52 -30.62 18.19
N HIS A 323 -6.75 -29.58 17.91
CA HIS A 323 -5.30 -29.59 17.98
C HIS A 323 -4.76 -28.34 18.67
N TYR A 324 -3.61 -28.46 19.31
CA TYR A 324 -2.72 -27.36 19.66
C TYR A 324 -1.55 -27.29 18.67
N THR A 325 -1.08 -26.08 18.38
CA THR A 325 0.25 -25.86 17.84
C THR A 325 1.13 -25.49 19.02
N ILE A 326 2.16 -26.27 19.27
CA ILE A 326 3.07 -26.11 20.40
C ILE A 326 4.50 -25.81 19.92
N ASP A 327 5.24 -25.03 20.69
CA ASP A 327 6.68 -24.93 20.61
C ASP A 327 7.27 -25.78 21.73
N ALA A 328 8.11 -26.74 21.36
CA ALA A 328 8.68 -27.72 22.27
C ALA A 328 10.02 -28.23 21.74
N PRO A 329 10.98 -28.59 22.61
CA PRO A 329 12.27 -29.18 22.24
C PRO A 329 12.13 -30.66 21.86
N ILE A 330 11.35 -30.94 20.82
CA ILE A 330 11.09 -32.30 20.31
C ILE A 330 11.43 -32.38 18.82
N TYR A 331 11.53 -33.60 18.30
CA TYR A 331 11.77 -33.87 16.90
C TYR A 331 10.52 -34.43 16.19
N PRO A 332 10.41 -34.31 14.85
CA PRO A 332 9.26 -34.83 14.09
C PRO A 332 9.00 -36.33 14.23
N HIS A 333 10.02 -37.09 14.62
CA HIS A 333 9.98 -38.54 14.80
C HIS A 333 9.71 -38.98 16.26
N ASP A 334 9.62 -38.03 17.19
CA ASP A 334 9.28 -38.34 18.58
C ASP A 334 7.81 -38.72 18.69
N ALA A 335 7.52 -39.90 19.22
CA ALA A 335 6.14 -40.32 19.46
C ALA A 335 5.60 -39.71 20.75
N ILE A 336 4.43 -39.09 20.71
CA ILE A 336 3.80 -38.38 21.82
C ILE A 336 2.54 -39.13 22.27
N ALA A 337 2.36 -39.32 23.57
CA ALA A 337 1.13 -39.93 24.11
C ALA A 337 -0.09 -39.07 23.78
N THR A 338 -1.13 -39.68 23.24
CA THR A 338 -2.39 -39.03 22.84
C THR A 338 -3.62 -39.55 23.58
N LYS A 339 -3.49 -40.70 24.28
CA LYS A 339 -4.49 -41.26 25.19
C LYS A 339 -3.86 -41.64 26.51
N ALA A 340 -4.68 -41.74 27.54
CA ALA A 340 -4.31 -42.06 28.91
C ALA A 340 -3.24 -41.07 29.51
N THR A 341 -3.17 -39.87 28.97
CA THR A 341 -2.25 -38.81 29.39
C THR A 341 -2.45 -38.40 30.86
N SER A 342 -3.72 -38.52 31.38
CA SER A 342 -4.00 -38.29 32.79
C SER A 342 -3.39 -39.36 33.70
N ALA A 343 -3.26 -40.62 33.28
CA ALA A 343 -2.58 -41.66 34.04
C ALA A 343 -1.06 -41.37 34.11
N LEU A 344 -0.44 -40.88 33.02
CA LEU A 344 0.93 -40.44 32.99
C LEU A 344 1.15 -39.23 33.90
N LEU A 345 0.16 -38.32 33.95
CA LEU A 345 0.22 -37.17 34.85
C LEU A 345 0.20 -37.62 36.31
N GLY A 346 -0.70 -38.54 36.68
CA GLY A 346 -0.78 -39.11 38.04
C GLY A 346 0.50 -39.83 38.44
N ALA A 347 1.16 -40.55 37.51
CA ALA A 347 2.46 -41.17 37.74
C ALA A 347 3.60 -40.15 37.98
N MET A 348 3.55 -39.01 37.26
CA MET A 348 4.47 -37.90 37.45
C MET A 348 4.31 -37.24 38.83
N GLU A 349 3.06 -37.10 39.30
CA GLU A 349 2.75 -36.53 40.63
C GLU A 349 3.14 -37.46 41.79
N GLY A 350 2.94 -38.76 41.62
CA GLY A 350 3.27 -39.74 42.68
C GLY A 350 4.73 -39.97 42.96
N GLU A 351 5.63 -39.47 42.11
CA GLU A 351 7.07 -39.48 42.36
C GLU A 351 7.56 -38.17 43.05
N ASP A 352 6.69 -37.19 43.27
CA ASP A 352 7.00 -35.94 43.98
C ASP A 352 6.65 -36.00 45.46
N GLU A 353 6.01 -37.11 45.96
CA GLU A 353 5.80 -37.44 47.38
C GLU A 353 6.91 -38.42 47.88
#